data_c24a1ae0ff0e498ab973df686a8026e0
#
_entry.id   c24a1ae0ff0e498ab973df686a8026e0
#
_cell.length_a   1.000
_cell.length_b   1.000
_cell.length_c   1.000
_cell.angle_alpha   90.00
_cell.angle_beta   90.00
_cell.angle_gamma   90.00
#
_symmetry.space_group_name_H-M   'P 1'
#
loop_
_entity.id
_entity.type
_entity.pdbx_description
1 polymer ?
#
loop_
_entity_poly.entity_id
_entity_poly.type
_entity_poly.pdbx_seq_one_letter_code
_entity_poly.pdbx_strand_id
1 'polypeptide(L)'
;GMAPQAEVDPSTFKGTSVVTEDKSIAHELIANTTADQNAFIGKNKAIVTIENSVFDKTGNTTSDDNSNFRGQNAVVLGIEGSQINIKGSNITSNSNGSNAVFATGEGSVINVENTNIHTKSDSSRGLDATYKGTVNGKNLTITTEGAHSATLATDRGEGTITAEAAKLTTSGAGSPVIYSTGIITANNVNGVANNSEIGVVEGKNSITLTNSNVTGYKDNGFMLYQSFSGDAESGIARLKAENNTLTTHSTGAFIYVNNTTAEADLTGNTILMPNTTTLVKAAADSRWGKDGENGGHITLRASNQALNGNILADTISTVALDMTNGSSLVGAINTDNTAKEITVKLSKDSTWTLTGDSYVKSLTNEDTTGENIHLNGYKLVVADK
;
A
#
# COMPACT_ATOMS: atom_id res chain seq x y z
N GLY A 1 -19.11 7.94 2.48
CA GLY A 1 -18.42 9.13 2.22
C GLY A 1 -19.19 10.17 1.44
N MET A 2 -18.65 11.32 1.39
CA MET A 2 -19.19 12.41 0.58
C MET A 2 -18.76 12.27 -0.88
N ALA A 3 -19.58 12.76 -1.79
CA ALA A 3 -19.19 12.85 -3.18
C ALA A 3 -17.95 13.73 -3.33
N PRO A 4 -17.00 13.38 -4.23
CA PRO A 4 -15.84 14.22 -4.48
C PRO A 4 -16.25 15.58 -5.00
N GLN A 5 -15.47 16.60 -4.68
CA GLN A 5 -15.62 17.92 -5.28
C GLN A 5 -15.24 17.87 -6.76
N ALA A 6 -15.75 18.81 -7.53
CA ALA A 6 -15.35 18.94 -8.93
C ALA A 6 -13.86 19.28 -9.02
N GLU A 7 -13.11 18.47 -9.76
CA GLU A 7 -11.69 18.65 -9.96
C GLU A 7 -11.41 19.65 -11.08
N VAL A 8 -10.40 20.47 -10.90
CA VAL A 8 -9.94 21.44 -11.88
C VAL A 8 -9.00 20.75 -12.88
N ASP A 9 -9.08 21.10 -14.16
CA ASP A 9 -8.14 20.61 -15.17
C ASP A 9 -6.70 21.03 -14.81
N PRO A 10 -5.76 20.07 -14.69
CA PRO A 10 -4.37 20.38 -14.34
C PRO A 10 -3.67 21.34 -15.30
N SER A 11 -4.15 21.46 -16.56
CA SER A 11 -3.59 22.42 -17.51
C SER A 11 -3.69 23.87 -17.04
N THR A 12 -4.59 24.16 -16.08
CA THR A 12 -4.77 25.49 -15.52
C THR A 12 -3.85 25.79 -14.33
N PHE A 13 -3.11 24.79 -13.84
CA PHE A 13 -2.27 24.97 -12.66
C PHE A 13 -1.08 25.88 -12.96
N LYS A 14 -0.69 26.66 -11.96
CA LYS A 14 0.41 27.61 -12.02
C LYS A 14 1.57 27.15 -11.17
N GLY A 15 2.74 27.60 -11.51
CA GLY A 15 3.95 27.27 -10.76
C GLY A 15 5.07 28.28 -11.00
N THR A 16 6.11 28.16 -10.20
CA THR A 16 7.31 28.98 -10.36
C THR A 16 7.99 28.70 -11.71
N SER A 17 8.12 27.43 -12.06
CA SER A 17 8.69 26.99 -13.33
C SER A 17 7.67 26.09 -14.04
N VAL A 18 7.24 26.50 -15.22
CA VAL A 18 6.34 25.72 -16.07
C VAL A 18 7.05 25.46 -17.39
N VAL A 19 7.34 24.20 -17.66
CA VAL A 19 8.12 23.78 -18.84
C VAL A 19 7.19 23.09 -19.84
N THR A 20 7.13 23.65 -21.03
CA THR A 20 6.25 23.19 -22.12
C THR A 20 7.02 22.65 -23.32
N GLU A 21 8.34 22.71 -23.29
CA GLU A 21 9.25 22.21 -24.33
C GLU A 21 10.40 21.44 -23.69
N ASP A 22 11.09 20.64 -24.46
CA ASP A 22 12.25 19.90 -23.97
C ASP A 22 13.28 20.84 -23.34
N LYS A 23 13.77 20.47 -22.15
CA LYS A 23 14.65 21.33 -21.38
C LYS A 23 15.53 20.50 -20.45
N SER A 24 16.77 20.97 -20.27
CA SER A 24 17.70 20.47 -19.26
C SER A 24 17.95 21.53 -18.20
N ILE A 25 17.87 21.15 -16.95
CA ILE A 25 18.04 22.01 -15.77
C ILE A 25 19.09 21.37 -14.88
N ALA A 26 20.05 22.18 -14.40
CA ALA A 26 21.08 21.72 -13.47
C ALA A 26 21.44 22.82 -12.49
N HIS A 27 21.69 22.41 -11.23
CA HIS A 27 22.16 23.30 -10.15
C HIS A 27 21.24 24.51 -9.91
N GLU A 28 19.92 24.30 -9.98
CA GLU A 28 18.94 25.34 -9.73
C GLU A 28 18.23 25.15 -8.40
N LEU A 29 17.81 26.29 -7.82
CA LEU A 29 16.88 26.34 -6.70
C LEU A 29 15.52 26.80 -7.24
N ILE A 30 14.50 25.94 -7.14
CA ILE A 30 13.16 26.23 -7.59
C ILE A 30 12.24 26.18 -6.38
N ALA A 31 11.74 27.34 -5.96
CA ALA A 31 10.90 27.48 -4.78
C ALA A 31 9.58 28.12 -5.14
N ASN A 32 8.53 27.73 -4.41
CA ASN A 32 7.20 28.34 -4.52
C ASN A 32 6.59 28.47 -3.14
N THR A 33 6.02 29.62 -2.84
CA THR A 33 5.40 29.92 -1.55
C THR A 33 3.90 30.26 -1.65
N THR A 34 3.31 30.12 -2.83
CA THR A 34 1.94 30.54 -3.09
C THR A 34 1.00 29.36 -2.98
N ALA A 35 -0.06 29.52 -2.18
CA ALA A 35 -1.11 28.51 -2.06
C ALA A 35 -1.65 28.09 -3.43
N ASP A 36 -1.90 26.80 -3.60
CA ASP A 36 -2.45 26.18 -4.82
C ASP A 36 -1.56 26.25 -6.06
N GLN A 37 -0.30 26.63 -5.91
CA GLN A 37 0.68 26.59 -6.98
C GLN A 37 1.69 25.47 -6.77
N ASN A 38 2.35 25.07 -7.84
CA ASN A 38 3.42 24.10 -7.83
C ASN A 38 4.79 24.82 -7.91
N ALA A 39 5.84 24.19 -7.44
CA ALA A 39 7.20 24.72 -7.67
C ALA A 39 7.60 24.48 -9.14
N PHE A 40 7.34 23.28 -9.65
CA PHE A 40 7.69 22.89 -11.01
C PHE A 40 6.55 22.13 -11.68
N ILE A 41 6.25 22.46 -12.92
CA ILE A 41 5.29 21.73 -13.77
C ILE A 41 5.93 21.42 -15.11
N GLY A 42 5.94 20.12 -15.48
CA GLY A 42 6.23 19.68 -16.84
C GLY A 42 4.93 19.32 -17.55
N LYS A 43 4.71 19.85 -18.75
CA LYS A 43 3.48 19.62 -19.52
C LYS A 43 3.73 19.64 -21.03
N ASN A 44 2.67 19.42 -21.80
CA ASN A 44 2.72 19.45 -23.27
C ASN A 44 3.75 18.50 -23.86
N LYS A 45 3.83 17.28 -23.32
CA LYS A 45 4.75 16.24 -23.77
C LYS A 45 6.24 16.60 -23.70
N ALA A 46 6.59 17.63 -22.94
CA ALA A 46 7.98 18.04 -22.76
C ALA A 46 8.80 16.91 -22.10
N ILE A 47 10.02 16.73 -22.58
CA ILE A 47 11.01 15.87 -21.96
C ILE A 47 11.97 16.76 -21.18
N VAL A 48 11.94 16.65 -19.85
CA VAL A 48 12.71 17.51 -18.96
C VAL A 48 13.72 16.66 -18.22
N THR A 49 14.98 17.08 -18.23
CA THR A 49 16.06 16.47 -17.46
C THR A 49 16.51 17.44 -16.39
N ILE A 50 16.46 17.00 -15.13
CA ILE A 50 16.81 17.84 -13.96
C ILE A 50 17.92 17.14 -13.19
N GLU A 51 19.03 17.84 -12.97
CA GLU A 51 20.17 17.31 -12.23
C GLU A 51 20.59 18.26 -11.10
N ASN A 52 20.92 17.68 -9.95
CA ASN A 52 21.57 18.38 -8.83
C ASN A 52 20.86 19.70 -8.45
N SER A 53 19.55 19.65 -8.36
CA SER A 53 18.71 20.83 -8.09
C SER A 53 17.97 20.68 -6.77
N VAL A 54 17.48 21.78 -6.24
CA VAL A 54 16.74 21.86 -4.99
C VAL A 54 15.36 22.44 -5.28
N PHE A 55 14.33 21.73 -4.80
CA PHE A 55 12.94 22.17 -4.91
C PHE A 55 12.37 22.36 -3.52
N ASP A 56 11.70 23.48 -3.30
CA ASP A 56 11.09 23.81 -2.02
C ASP A 56 9.68 24.38 -2.21
N LYS A 57 8.74 23.88 -1.41
CA LYS A 57 7.32 24.28 -1.50
C LYS A 57 6.75 24.59 -0.13
N THR A 58 6.17 25.77 -0.02
CA THR A 58 5.28 26.17 1.07
C THR A 58 4.01 26.77 0.49
N GLY A 59 3.02 27.07 1.35
CA GLY A 59 1.70 27.50 0.91
C GLY A 59 0.74 26.32 0.84
N ASN A 60 -0.32 26.38 1.65
CA ASN A 60 -1.29 25.29 1.79
C ASN A 60 -2.20 25.16 0.58
N THR A 61 -2.66 23.96 0.28
CA THR A 61 -3.78 23.75 -0.64
C THR A 61 -5.06 24.34 -0.06
N THR A 62 -5.92 24.86 -0.91
CA THR A 62 -7.28 25.24 -0.58
C THR A 62 -8.31 24.23 -1.08
N SER A 63 -7.86 23.18 -1.79
CA SER A 63 -8.69 22.10 -2.29
C SER A 63 -7.97 20.76 -2.10
N ASP A 64 -8.42 19.98 -1.14
CA ASP A 64 -7.87 18.65 -0.91
C ASP A 64 -8.03 17.76 -2.13
N ASP A 65 -9.17 17.81 -2.81
CA ASP A 65 -9.40 16.97 -3.99
C ASP A 65 -8.48 17.33 -5.16
N ASN A 66 -8.28 18.60 -5.45
CA ASN A 66 -7.34 19.01 -6.50
C ASN A 66 -5.90 18.62 -6.15
N SER A 67 -5.51 18.74 -4.90
CA SER A 67 -4.21 18.31 -4.42
C SER A 67 -4.05 16.79 -4.51
N ASN A 68 -4.98 16.03 -3.93
CA ASN A 68 -4.89 14.59 -3.85
C ASN A 68 -4.99 13.90 -5.20
N PHE A 69 -5.85 14.39 -6.09
CA PHE A 69 -6.20 13.67 -7.32
C PHE A 69 -5.57 14.25 -8.58
N ARG A 70 -5.23 15.53 -8.59
CA ARG A 70 -4.67 16.20 -9.77
C ARG A 70 -3.27 16.78 -9.54
N GLY A 71 -2.76 16.76 -8.33
CA GLY A 71 -1.41 17.22 -8.03
C GLY A 71 -1.27 18.73 -7.91
N GLN A 72 -2.35 19.48 -7.75
CA GLN A 72 -2.26 20.90 -7.44
C GLN A 72 -1.52 21.08 -6.10
N ASN A 73 -0.67 22.07 -6.02
CA ASN A 73 0.16 22.36 -4.85
C ASN A 73 1.30 21.36 -4.61
N ALA A 74 1.51 20.38 -5.48
CA ALA A 74 2.67 19.50 -5.42
C ALA A 74 3.97 20.26 -5.71
N VAL A 75 5.08 19.74 -5.22
CA VAL A 75 6.40 20.36 -5.50
C VAL A 75 6.73 20.19 -6.97
N VAL A 76 6.76 18.94 -7.46
CA VAL A 76 7.03 18.62 -8.86
C VAL A 76 5.82 17.89 -9.44
N LEU A 77 5.24 18.45 -10.48
CA LEU A 77 4.06 17.91 -11.17
C LEU A 77 4.36 17.62 -12.63
N GLY A 78 4.06 16.41 -13.07
CA GLY A 78 4.11 16.01 -14.47
C GLY A 78 2.72 15.73 -15.01
N ILE A 79 2.33 16.41 -16.08
CA ILE A 79 1.03 16.31 -16.71
C ILE A 79 1.15 16.26 -18.24
N GLU A 80 0.05 15.98 -18.92
CA GLU A 80 -0.07 16.09 -20.38
C GLU A 80 0.99 15.30 -21.13
N GLY A 81 1.30 14.08 -20.66
CA GLY A 81 2.25 13.20 -21.33
C GLY A 81 3.70 13.64 -21.24
N SER A 82 4.05 14.54 -20.32
CA SER A 82 5.43 14.95 -20.10
C SER A 82 6.24 13.81 -19.47
N GLN A 83 7.54 13.85 -19.69
CA GLN A 83 8.50 12.98 -19.05
C GLN A 83 9.51 13.84 -18.28
N ILE A 84 9.54 13.69 -16.96
CA ILE A 84 10.46 14.43 -16.10
C ILE A 84 11.46 13.44 -15.52
N ASN A 85 12.75 13.68 -15.76
CA ASN A 85 13.84 12.85 -15.25
C ASN A 85 14.63 13.65 -14.24
N ILE A 86 14.63 13.21 -12.97
CA ILE A 86 15.26 13.92 -11.85
C ILE A 86 16.39 13.07 -11.29
N LYS A 87 17.58 13.64 -11.13
CA LYS A 87 18.72 12.98 -10.52
C LYS A 87 19.44 13.88 -9.54
N GLY A 88 19.95 13.30 -8.46
CA GLY A 88 20.85 13.96 -7.53
C GLY A 88 20.28 15.19 -6.85
N SER A 89 18.99 15.23 -6.61
CA SER A 89 18.27 16.42 -6.18
C SER A 89 17.69 16.30 -4.77
N ASN A 90 17.20 17.41 -4.24
CA ASN A 90 16.46 17.47 -2.98
C ASN A 90 15.08 18.09 -3.23
N ILE A 91 14.04 17.43 -2.74
CA ILE A 91 12.66 17.88 -2.90
C ILE A 91 12.03 17.98 -1.51
N THR A 92 11.63 19.18 -1.11
CA THR A 92 11.09 19.43 0.23
C THR A 92 9.76 20.18 0.14
N SER A 93 8.81 19.80 0.98
CA SER A 93 7.60 20.57 1.19
C SER A 93 7.30 20.76 2.68
N ASN A 94 6.69 21.89 3.01
CA ASN A 94 6.22 22.20 4.36
C ASN A 94 4.91 22.98 4.27
N SER A 95 3.90 22.32 3.74
CA SER A 95 2.55 22.85 3.60
C SER A 95 1.56 21.70 3.42
N ASN A 96 0.31 21.93 3.81
CA ASN A 96 -0.74 20.94 3.63
C ASN A 96 -1.03 20.72 2.16
N GLY A 97 -1.15 19.46 1.75
CA GLY A 97 -1.47 19.09 0.38
C GLY A 97 -0.34 19.35 -0.61
N SER A 98 0.92 19.30 -0.16
CA SER A 98 2.09 19.49 -1.02
C SER A 98 2.83 18.17 -1.21
N ASN A 99 2.30 17.31 -2.08
CA ASN A 99 2.96 16.08 -2.49
C ASN A 99 4.30 16.41 -3.14
N ALA A 100 5.33 15.60 -2.90
CA ALA A 100 6.66 15.92 -3.41
C ALA A 100 6.76 15.71 -4.92
N VAL A 101 6.43 14.51 -5.40
CA VAL A 101 6.51 14.13 -6.81
C VAL A 101 5.17 13.56 -7.24
N PHE A 102 4.55 14.15 -8.24
CA PHE A 102 3.20 13.80 -8.65
C PHE A 102 3.09 13.72 -10.18
N ALA A 103 2.72 12.55 -10.69
CA ALA A 103 2.41 12.37 -12.11
C ALA A 103 0.93 12.07 -12.26
N THR A 104 0.25 12.78 -13.14
CA THR A 104 -1.16 12.52 -13.42
C THR A 104 -1.46 12.50 -14.92
N GLY A 105 -2.31 11.55 -15.31
CA GLY A 105 -2.72 11.36 -16.70
C GLY A 105 -1.88 10.32 -17.43
N GLU A 106 -2.51 9.61 -18.34
CA GLU A 106 -1.87 8.59 -19.16
C GLU A 106 -0.69 9.17 -19.95
N GLY A 107 0.44 8.50 -19.92
CA GLY A 107 1.66 8.95 -20.60
C GLY A 107 2.50 9.95 -19.83
N SER A 108 2.00 10.51 -18.72
CA SER A 108 2.79 11.35 -17.84
C SER A 108 3.69 10.49 -16.97
N VAL A 109 5.01 10.70 -17.04
CA VAL A 109 6.02 9.87 -16.36
C VAL A 109 7.01 10.75 -15.64
N ILE A 110 7.30 10.43 -14.38
CA ILE A 110 8.42 11.03 -13.64
C ILE A 110 9.36 9.92 -13.22
N ASN A 111 10.62 10.03 -13.60
CA ASN A 111 11.70 9.14 -13.15
C ASN A 111 12.56 9.91 -12.16
N VAL A 112 12.74 9.36 -10.95
CA VAL A 112 13.50 10.02 -9.87
C VAL A 112 14.59 9.10 -9.39
N GLU A 113 15.84 9.56 -9.46
CA GLU A 113 16.99 8.78 -9.00
C GLU A 113 17.88 9.59 -8.06
N ASN A 114 18.52 8.92 -7.11
CA ASN A 114 19.54 9.51 -6.23
C ASN A 114 19.05 10.83 -5.61
N THR A 115 17.85 10.84 -5.07
CA THR A 115 17.17 12.05 -4.62
C THR A 115 16.67 11.88 -3.19
N ASN A 116 16.76 12.95 -2.40
CA ASN A 116 16.17 13.05 -1.08
C ASN A 116 14.83 13.78 -1.16
N ILE A 117 13.82 13.20 -0.55
CA ILE A 117 12.46 13.73 -0.53
C ILE A 117 12.02 13.86 0.93
N HIS A 118 11.53 15.04 1.32
CA HIS A 118 11.07 15.29 2.67
C HIS A 118 9.82 16.16 2.67
N THR A 119 8.71 15.62 3.12
CA THR A 119 7.47 16.37 3.30
C THR A 119 7.17 16.48 4.80
N LYS A 120 6.70 17.66 5.25
CA LYS A 120 6.59 17.96 6.68
C LYS A 120 5.16 18.14 7.18
N SER A 121 4.19 18.32 6.30
CA SER A 121 2.80 18.61 6.68
C SER A 121 1.83 17.55 6.16
N ASP A 122 0.55 17.70 6.45
CA ASP A 122 -0.47 16.71 6.15
C ASP A 122 -0.76 16.56 4.67
N SER A 123 -1.26 15.39 4.27
CA SER A 123 -1.68 15.08 2.89
C SER A 123 -0.58 15.37 1.86
N SER A 124 0.67 15.07 2.23
CA SER A 124 1.86 15.38 1.44
C SER A 124 2.69 14.11 1.27
N ARG A 125 2.38 13.34 0.22
CA ARG A 125 3.01 12.05 -0.08
C ARG A 125 4.37 12.24 -0.72
N GLY A 126 5.19 11.22 -0.67
CA GLY A 126 6.50 11.23 -1.32
C GLY A 126 6.39 11.10 -2.84
N LEU A 127 6.08 9.90 -3.33
CA LEU A 127 5.76 9.66 -4.73
C LEU A 127 4.27 9.42 -4.85
N ASP A 128 3.63 10.07 -5.82
CA ASP A 128 2.20 9.92 -6.07
C ASP A 128 1.91 9.87 -7.57
N ALA A 129 0.95 9.06 -7.95
CA ALA A 129 0.48 8.95 -9.32
C ALA A 129 -1.02 8.74 -9.36
N THR A 130 -1.69 9.42 -10.30
CA THR A 130 -3.13 9.30 -10.49
C THR A 130 -3.46 9.23 -11.98
N TYR A 131 -4.67 8.76 -12.29
CA TYR A 131 -5.21 8.74 -13.66
C TYR A 131 -4.21 8.17 -14.68
N LYS A 132 -3.61 7.01 -14.35
CA LYS A 132 -2.63 6.28 -15.17
C LYS A 132 -1.30 7.00 -15.37
N GLY A 133 -1.00 7.99 -14.56
CA GLY A 133 0.34 8.54 -14.45
C GLY A 133 1.31 7.50 -13.85
N THR A 134 2.60 7.69 -14.06
CA THR A 134 3.64 6.79 -13.60
C THR A 134 4.77 7.53 -12.93
N VAL A 135 5.20 7.06 -11.75
CA VAL A 135 6.43 7.53 -11.10
C VAL A 135 7.33 6.33 -10.85
N ASN A 136 8.56 6.40 -11.33
CA ASN A 136 9.58 5.40 -11.11
C ASN A 136 10.69 5.99 -10.25
N GLY A 137 10.92 5.40 -9.08
CA GLY A 137 11.95 5.85 -8.15
C GLY A 137 13.08 4.83 -8.01
N LYS A 138 14.31 5.32 -7.90
CA LYS A 138 15.48 4.49 -7.67
C LYS A 138 16.49 5.20 -6.79
N ASN A 139 17.00 4.49 -5.79
CA ASN A 139 17.96 5.03 -4.83
C ASN A 139 17.45 6.33 -4.18
N LEU A 140 16.36 6.23 -3.45
CA LEU A 140 15.69 7.36 -2.80
C LEU A 140 15.76 7.26 -1.29
N THR A 141 15.77 8.43 -0.64
CA THR A 141 15.41 8.56 0.76
C THR A 141 14.17 9.42 0.83
N ILE A 142 13.07 8.87 1.33
CA ILE A 142 11.79 9.58 1.45
C ILE A 142 11.37 9.59 2.91
N THR A 143 11.15 10.78 3.45
CA THR A 143 10.64 10.99 4.80
C THR A 143 9.38 11.86 4.74
N THR A 144 8.28 11.36 5.34
CA THR A 144 7.05 12.15 5.49
C THR A 144 6.72 12.28 6.97
N GLU A 145 6.27 13.47 7.40
CA GLU A 145 5.98 13.74 8.81
C GLU A 145 4.49 13.92 9.09
N GLY A 146 3.71 14.32 8.09
CA GLY A 146 2.31 14.65 8.27
C GLY A 146 1.38 13.44 8.27
N ALA A 147 0.11 13.69 8.64
CA ALA A 147 -0.95 12.70 8.50
C ALA A 147 -1.31 12.46 7.03
N HIS A 148 -1.81 11.26 6.73
CA HIS A 148 -2.23 10.87 5.37
C HIS A 148 -1.15 11.15 4.30
N SER A 149 0.08 10.82 4.63
CA SER A 149 1.27 11.12 3.84
C SER A 149 2.13 9.87 3.67
N ALA A 150 1.63 8.89 2.91
CA ALA A 150 2.40 7.70 2.58
C ALA A 150 3.67 8.08 1.78
N THR A 151 4.73 7.28 1.87
CA THR A 151 5.92 7.51 1.05
C THR A 151 5.68 7.17 -0.42
N LEU A 152 4.95 6.09 -0.69
CA LEU A 152 4.56 5.66 -2.03
C LEU A 152 3.03 5.59 -2.08
N ALA A 153 2.41 6.34 -2.96
CA ALA A 153 0.96 6.43 -3.03
C ALA A 153 0.42 6.52 -4.45
N THR A 154 -0.77 5.98 -4.61
CA THR A 154 -1.66 6.28 -5.73
C THR A 154 -3.00 6.66 -5.15
N ASP A 155 -3.63 7.72 -5.64
CA ASP A 155 -4.84 8.23 -5.01
C ASP A 155 -6.12 8.02 -5.82
N ARG A 156 -6.08 8.05 -7.14
CA ARG A 156 -7.27 7.85 -7.98
C ARG A 156 -6.89 7.50 -9.41
N GLY A 157 -7.74 6.72 -10.10
CA GLY A 157 -7.58 6.44 -11.52
C GLY A 157 -6.41 5.54 -11.87
N GLU A 158 -5.99 4.70 -10.94
CA GLU A 158 -5.05 3.59 -11.18
C GLU A 158 -3.65 4.03 -11.65
N GLY A 159 -3.03 4.93 -10.91
CA GLY A 159 -1.63 5.28 -11.16
C GLY A 159 -0.66 4.12 -10.87
N THR A 160 0.56 4.25 -11.36
CA THR A 160 1.63 3.27 -11.20
C THR A 160 2.84 3.88 -10.50
N ILE A 161 3.31 3.23 -9.44
CA ILE A 161 4.55 3.58 -8.75
C ILE A 161 5.49 2.38 -8.76
N THR A 162 6.75 2.59 -9.11
CA THR A 162 7.81 1.63 -8.85
C THR A 162 8.88 2.27 -7.99
N ALA A 163 9.40 1.54 -7.01
CA ALA A 163 10.50 1.98 -6.17
C ALA A 163 11.54 0.87 -6.06
N GLU A 164 12.78 1.22 -6.33
CA GLU A 164 13.93 0.32 -6.27
C GLU A 164 14.99 0.95 -5.37
N ALA A 165 15.49 0.20 -4.38
CA ALA A 165 16.53 0.66 -3.48
C ALA A 165 16.19 1.98 -2.78
N ALA A 166 15.20 1.97 -1.89
CA ALA A 166 14.76 3.17 -1.19
C ALA A 166 14.72 2.98 0.32
N LYS A 167 14.94 4.08 1.04
CA LYS A 167 14.66 4.19 2.47
C LYS A 167 13.41 5.05 2.65
N LEU A 168 12.38 4.48 3.27
CA LEU A 168 11.05 5.07 3.35
C LEU A 168 10.62 5.20 4.81
N THR A 169 10.34 6.40 5.28
CA THR A 169 9.93 6.64 6.66
C THR A 169 8.71 7.54 6.72
N THR A 170 7.69 7.12 7.44
CA THR A 170 6.52 7.95 7.77
C THR A 170 6.40 8.11 9.27
N SER A 171 5.89 9.26 9.74
CA SER A 171 5.65 9.54 11.16
C SER A 171 4.20 9.87 11.48
N GLY A 172 3.41 10.27 10.50
CA GLY A 172 2.06 10.77 10.71
C GLY A 172 1.00 9.68 10.83
N ALA A 173 -0.10 10.02 11.46
CA ALA A 173 -1.26 9.15 11.56
C ALA A 173 -1.82 8.83 10.16
N GLY A 174 -2.23 7.59 9.94
CA GLY A 174 -2.79 7.18 8.65
C GLY A 174 -1.82 7.31 7.48
N SER A 175 -0.52 7.23 7.75
CA SER A 175 0.54 7.33 6.75
C SER A 175 1.28 5.99 6.64
N PRO A 176 0.73 5.01 5.90
CA PRO A 176 1.44 3.76 5.66
C PRO A 176 2.70 4.00 4.82
N VAL A 177 3.61 3.04 4.80
CA VAL A 177 4.74 3.12 3.86
C VAL A 177 4.23 3.12 2.42
N ILE A 178 3.24 2.26 2.12
CA ILE A 178 2.66 2.13 0.79
C ILE A 178 1.14 2.21 0.88
N TYR A 179 0.54 3.12 0.11
CA TYR A 179 -0.92 3.22 -0.05
C TYR A 179 -1.31 3.09 -1.51
N SER A 180 -2.01 2.01 -1.86
CA SER A 180 -2.29 1.70 -3.26
C SER A 180 -3.79 1.74 -3.59
N THR A 181 -4.15 2.66 -4.46
CA THR A 181 -5.36 2.63 -5.28
C THR A 181 -5.02 2.45 -6.77
N GLY A 182 -3.88 1.83 -7.04
CA GLY A 182 -3.37 1.56 -8.37
C GLY A 182 -2.44 0.34 -8.36
N ILE A 183 -1.27 0.49 -8.94
CA ILE A 183 -0.26 -0.55 -9.01
C ILE A 183 1.03 -0.01 -8.40
N ILE A 184 1.43 -0.55 -7.25
CA ILE A 184 2.68 -0.16 -6.60
C ILE A 184 3.58 -1.38 -6.45
N THR A 185 4.79 -1.27 -6.97
CA THR A 185 5.83 -2.29 -6.84
C THR A 185 7.04 -1.70 -6.15
N ALA A 186 7.50 -2.33 -5.07
CA ALA A 186 8.68 -1.92 -4.33
C ALA A 186 9.63 -3.10 -4.18
N ASN A 187 10.90 -2.89 -4.50
CA ASN A 187 11.95 -3.88 -4.39
C ASN A 187 13.16 -3.29 -3.67
N ASN A 188 13.74 -4.08 -2.77
CA ASN A 188 14.91 -3.68 -2.01
C ASN A 188 14.71 -2.34 -1.27
N VAL A 189 13.61 -2.23 -0.55
CA VAL A 189 13.33 -1.03 0.26
C VAL A 189 13.45 -1.34 1.76
N ASN A 190 13.90 -0.33 2.51
CA ASN A 190 13.82 -0.30 3.96
C ASN A 190 12.74 0.72 4.34
N GLY A 191 11.68 0.26 4.99
CA GLY A 191 10.55 1.11 5.30
C GLY A 191 10.13 1.04 6.76
N VAL A 192 9.68 2.17 7.29
CA VAL A 192 9.09 2.26 8.62
C VAL A 192 7.89 3.20 8.58
N ALA A 193 6.74 2.70 9.01
CA ALA A 193 5.57 3.52 9.29
C ALA A 193 5.39 3.61 10.81
N ASN A 194 5.79 4.73 11.40
CA ASN A 194 5.80 4.90 12.85
C ASN A 194 4.40 5.04 13.46
N ASN A 195 3.38 5.30 12.65
CA ASN A 195 2.02 5.53 13.14
C ASN A 195 0.96 4.99 12.18
N SER A 196 1.27 3.91 11.48
CA SER A 196 0.35 3.29 10.51
C SER A 196 0.85 1.90 10.12
N GLU A 197 0.27 1.36 9.06
CA GLU A 197 0.56 0.05 8.50
C GLU A 197 1.78 0.05 7.57
N ILE A 198 2.27 -1.15 7.28
CA ILE A 198 3.25 -1.37 6.20
C ILE A 198 2.64 -0.97 4.86
N GLY A 199 1.44 -1.47 4.57
CA GLY A 199 0.78 -1.22 3.30
C GLY A 199 -0.73 -1.32 3.38
N VAL A 200 -1.39 -0.56 2.54
CA VAL A 200 -2.85 -0.52 2.41
C VAL A 200 -3.21 -0.61 0.94
N VAL A 201 -4.13 -1.51 0.61
CA VAL A 201 -4.68 -1.65 -0.75
C VAL A 201 -6.17 -1.40 -0.71
N GLU A 202 -6.64 -0.50 -1.55
CA GLU A 202 -8.07 -0.20 -1.70
C GLU A 202 -8.58 -0.65 -3.07
N GLY A 203 -9.66 -1.44 -3.08
CA GLY A 203 -10.31 -1.88 -4.30
C GLY A 203 -9.48 -2.85 -5.15
N LYS A 204 -9.75 -2.91 -6.44
CA LYS A 204 -9.08 -3.82 -7.39
C LYS A 204 -7.65 -3.40 -7.71
N ASN A 205 -6.84 -3.12 -6.73
CA ASN A 205 -5.50 -2.57 -6.89
C ASN A 205 -4.47 -3.49 -6.23
N SER A 206 -3.20 -3.12 -6.25
CA SER A 206 -2.17 -4.04 -5.82
C SER A 206 -0.95 -3.39 -5.19
N ILE A 207 -0.32 -4.17 -4.30
CA ILE A 207 1.05 -3.97 -3.83
C ILE A 207 1.84 -5.23 -4.15
N THR A 208 3.01 -5.06 -4.77
CA THR A 208 4.03 -6.10 -4.88
C THR A 208 5.28 -5.63 -4.15
N LEU A 209 5.71 -6.39 -3.15
CA LEU A 209 6.83 -6.05 -2.29
C LEU A 209 7.83 -7.22 -2.27
N THR A 210 9.07 -6.94 -2.67
CA THR A 210 10.11 -7.98 -2.77
C THR A 210 11.43 -7.53 -2.15
N ASN A 211 12.15 -8.46 -1.55
CA ASN A 211 13.51 -8.28 -1.03
C ASN A 211 13.65 -7.07 -0.10
N SER A 212 12.65 -6.84 0.74
CA SER A 212 12.54 -5.62 1.54
C SER A 212 12.45 -5.91 3.02
N ASN A 213 12.74 -4.89 3.83
CA ASN A 213 12.56 -4.90 5.27
C ASN A 213 11.65 -3.74 5.64
N VAL A 214 10.41 -4.02 6.04
CA VAL A 214 9.41 -3.00 6.31
C VAL A 214 8.72 -3.26 7.64
N THR A 215 8.59 -2.21 8.43
CA THR A 215 7.98 -2.24 9.76
C THR A 215 6.83 -1.25 9.84
N GLY A 216 5.70 -1.71 10.39
CA GLY A 216 4.57 -0.86 10.76
C GLY A 216 4.32 -0.90 12.26
N TYR A 217 3.83 0.18 12.84
CA TYR A 217 3.67 0.29 14.29
C TYR A 217 2.24 0.39 14.77
N LYS A 218 1.28 0.62 13.89
CA LYS A 218 -0.10 0.86 14.32
C LYS A 218 -1.12 0.29 13.36
N ASP A 219 -2.30 0.01 13.87
CA ASP A 219 -3.50 -0.52 13.21
C ASP A 219 -3.32 -1.98 12.79
N ASN A 220 -2.71 -2.27 11.67
CA ASN A 220 -2.46 -3.62 11.17
C ASN A 220 -1.09 -3.71 10.50
N GLY A 221 -0.67 -4.88 10.08
CA GLY A 221 0.46 -5.02 9.16
C GLY A 221 0.08 -4.53 7.76
N PHE A 222 -0.95 -5.15 7.19
CA PHE A 222 -1.57 -4.74 5.93
C PHE A 222 -3.08 -4.61 6.10
N MET A 223 -3.69 -3.66 5.37
CA MET A 223 -5.13 -3.52 5.28
C MET A 223 -5.56 -3.61 3.82
N LEU A 224 -6.50 -4.50 3.54
CA LEU A 224 -7.07 -4.72 2.21
C LEU A 224 -8.57 -4.43 2.33
N TYR A 225 -9.07 -3.40 1.65
CA TYR A 225 -10.43 -2.94 1.88
C TYR A 225 -11.03 -2.18 0.69
N GLN A 226 -12.29 -1.84 0.81
CA GLN A 226 -12.98 -0.93 -0.09
C GLN A 226 -13.65 0.16 0.74
N SER A 227 -13.37 1.43 0.42
CA SER A 227 -14.01 2.58 1.05
C SER A 227 -15.24 3.05 0.25
N PHE A 228 -15.84 4.13 0.70
CA PHE A 228 -16.91 4.83 -0.03
C PHE A 228 -16.39 5.98 -0.91
N SER A 229 -15.11 6.29 -0.85
CA SER A 229 -14.57 7.51 -1.47
C SER A 229 -14.69 7.54 -2.99
N GLY A 230 -14.75 6.39 -3.64
CA GLY A 230 -14.67 6.29 -5.09
C GLY A 230 -13.26 6.43 -5.64
N ASP A 231 -12.23 6.44 -4.79
CA ASP A 231 -10.83 6.54 -5.19
C ASP A 231 -10.35 5.29 -5.92
N ALA A 232 -10.97 4.15 -5.62
CA ALA A 232 -10.65 2.87 -6.23
C ALA A 232 -11.92 2.19 -6.75
N GLU A 233 -11.81 1.54 -7.91
CA GLU A 233 -12.86 0.66 -8.40
C GLU A 233 -12.96 -0.59 -7.54
N SER A 234 -14.18 -1.11 -7.39
CA SER A 234 -14.44 -2.39 -6.72
C SER A 234 -13.82 -3.55 -7.51
N GLY A 235 -13.29 -4.52 -6.81
CA GLY A 235 -12.69 -5.71 -7.38
C GLY A 235 -11.77 -6.37 -6.37
N ILE A 236 -10.88 -7.23 -6.85
CA ILE A 236 -9.98 -7.99 -5.98
C ILE A 236 -8.78 -7.12 -5.60
N ALA A 237 -8.62 -6.89 -4.29
CA ALA A 237 -7.42 -6.27 -3.75
C ALA A 237 -6.31 -7.31 -3.65
N ARG A 238 -5.12 -7.00 -4.14
CA ARG A 238 -4.00 -7.95 -4.23
C ARG A 238 -2.77 -7.48 -3.47
N LEU A 239 -2.21 -8.41 -2.70
CA LEU A 239 -0.91 -8.27 -2.06
C LEU A 239 -0.03 -9.43 -2.49
N LYS A 240 1.14 -9.12 -3.04
CA LYS A 240 2.17 -10.11 -3.31
C LYS A 240 3.44 -9.71 -2.57
N ALA A 241 3.93 -10.58 -1.70
CA ALA A 241 5.12 -10.31 -0.90
C ALA A 241 6.08 -11.50 -0.96
N GLU A 242 7.32 -11.25 -1.40
CA GLU A 242 8.35 -12.28 -1.54
C GLU A 242 9.68 -11.86 -0.92
N ASN A 243 10.25 -12.73 -0.12
CA ASN A 243 11.60 -12.59 0.44
C ASN A 243 11.80 -11.30 1.25
N ASN A 244 10.82 -10.95 2.07
CA ASN A 244 10.87 -9.77 2.92
C ASN A 244 11.05 -10.15 4.39
N THR A 245 11.49 -9.18 5.17
CA THR A 245 11.26 -9.15 6.61
C THR A 245 10.16 -8.13 6.89
N LEU A 246 9.03 -8.60 7.39
CA LEU A 246 7.83 -7.80 7.63
C LEU A 246 7.51 -7.84 9.12
N THR A 247 7.57 -6.68 9.77
CA THR A 247 7.31 -6.56 11.20
C THR A 247 6.10 -5.65 11.43
N THR A 248 5.12 -6.13 12.19
CA THR A 248 4.09 -5.26 12.73
C THR A 248 4.15 -5.23 14.25
N HIS A 249 4.23 -4.04 14.83
CA HIS A 249 4.13 -3.82 16.27
C HIS A 249 2.70 -3.52 16.71
N SER A 250 1.75 -3.51 15.80
CA SER A 250 0.36 -3.26 16.13
C SER A 250 -0.25 -4.40 16.94
N THR A 251 -1.33 -4.12 17.63
CA THR A 251 -2.15 -5.13 18.32
C THR A 251 -3.29 -5.67 17.45
N GLY A 252 -3.42 -5.20 16.21
CA GLY A 252 -4.40 -5.67 15.24
C GLY A 252 -4.00 -6.97 14.58
N ALA A 253 -4.27 -7.11 13.29
CA ALA A 253 -3.90 -8.28 12.51
C ALA A 253 -2.70 -8.02 11.61
N PHE A 254 -1.95 -9.06 11.26
CA PHE A 254 -0.94 -8.91 10.21
C PHE A 254 -1.60 -8.56 8.87
N ILE A 255 -2.69 -9.23 8.51
CA ILE A 255 -3.53 -8.87 7.36
C ILE A 255 -4.97 -8.69 7.82
N TYR A 256 -5.51 -7.49 7.65
CA TYR A 256 -6.90 -7.18 7.91
C TYR A 256 -7.65 -6.95 6.60
N VAL A 257 -8.75 -7.66 6.41
CA VAL A 257 -9.57 -7.59 5.19
C VAL A 257 -10.99 -7.21 5.56
N ASN A 258 -11.51 -6.12 5.00
CA ASN A 258 -12.90 -5.72 5.21
C ASN A 258 -13.52 -5.11 3.96
N ASN A 259 -14.81 -5.35 3.78
CA ASN A 259 -15.62 -4.80 2.70
C ASN A 259 -15.01 -5.03 1.31
N THR A 260 -14.31 -6.14 1.12
CA THR A 260 -13.66 -6.44 -0.17
C THR A 260 -13.39 -7.93 -0.32
N THR A 261 -13.10 -8.33 -1.54
CA THR A 261 -12.48 -9.60 -1.87
C THR A 261 -10.99 -9.36 -2.13
N ALA A 262 -10.15 -10.17 -1.50
CA ALA A 262 -8.71 -10.00 -1.57
C ALA A 262 -7.98 -11.30 -1.89
N GLU A 263 -6.79 -11.18 -2.46
CA GLU A 263 -5.83 -12.26 -2.63
C GLU A 263 -4.48 -11.81 -2.08
N ALA A 264 -3.87 -12.64 -1.26
CA ALA A 264 -2.52 -12.41 -0.76
C ALA A 264 -1.65 -13.62 -1.10
N ASP A 265 -0.53 -13.37 -1.77
CA ASP A 265 0.47 -14.37 -2.11
C ASP A 265 1.75 -14.08 -1.34
N LEU A 266 2.12 -15.00 -0.44
CA LEU A 266 3.27 -14.85 0.45
C LEU A 266 4.29 -15.95 0.18
N THR A 267 5.54 -15.56 -0.11
CA THR A 267 6.62 -16.50 -0.39
C THR A 267 7.90 -16.07 0.32
N GLY A 268 8.41 -16.93 1.19
CA GLY A 268 9.74 -16.75 1.77
C GLY A 268 9.93 -15.54 2.67
N ASN A 269 8.85 -15.00 3.23
CA ASN A 269 8.94 -13.86 4.13
C ASN A 269 9.23 -14.30 5.57
N THR A 270 9.97 -13.46 6.29
CA THR A 270 10.04 -13.50 7.74
C THR A 270 9.00 -12.53 8.29
N ILE A 271 8.00 -13.05 8.98
CA ILE A 271 6.90 -12.26 9.53
C ILE A 271 7.04 -12.20 11.05
N LEU A 272 7.16 -10.99 11.59
CA LEU A 272 7.34 -10.74 13.02
C LEU A 272 6.16 -9.94 13.55
N MET A 273 5.51 -10.48 14.58
CA MET A 273 4.28 -9.93 15.17
C MET A 273 4.38 -9.92 16.70
N PRO A 274 5.25 -9.07 17.31
CA PRO A 274 5.50 -9.15 18.73
C PRO A 274 4.32 -8.81 19.64
N ASN A 275 3.31 -8.08 19.13
CA ASN A 275 2.21 -7.58 19.95
C ASN A 275 0.84 -8.12 19.55
N THR A 276 0.76 -9.09 18.65
CA THR A 276 -0.50 -9.71 18.24
C THR A 276 -0.31 -11.19 17.90
N THR A 277 -1.35 -11.96 18.12
CA THR A 277 -1.41 -13.37 17.67
C THR A 277 -2.29 -13.56 16.44
N THR A 278 -2.88 -12.48 15.93
CA THR A 278 -3.79 -12.54 14.78
C THR A 278 -3.02 -12.39 13.46
N LEU A 279 -2.94 -13.47 12.70
CA LEU A 279 -2.32 -13.45 11.37
C LEU A 279 -3.26 -12.82 10.34
N VAL A 280 -4.50 -13.29 10.29
CA VAL A 280 -5.53 -12.80 9.36
C VAL A 280 -6.80 -12.54 10.13
N LYS A 281 -7.38 -11.38 9.89
CA LYS A 281 -8.73 -11.04 10.33
C LYS A 281 -9.56 -10.61 9.13
N ALA A 282 -10.57 -11.39 8.79
CA ALA A 282 -11.55 -11.06 7.78
C ALA A 282 -12.87 -10.70 8.48
N ALA A 283 -13.24 -9.44 8.46
CA ALA A 283 -14.37 -8.96 9.22
C ALA A 283 -14.91 -7.63 8.70
N ALA A 284 -16.20 -7.39 8.92
CA ALA A 284 -16.82 -6.10 8.66
C ALA A 284 -16.29 -5.02 9.61
N ASP A 285 -16.30 -3.81 9.14
CA ASP A 285 -16.03 -2.60 9.93
C ASP A 285 -17.17 -1.61 9.67
N SER A 286 -17.74 -1.05 10.72
CA SER A 286 -18.88 -0.13 10.62
C SER A 286 -18.59 1.13 9.81
N ARG A 287 -17.33 1.46 9.58
CA ARG A 287 -16.93 2.62 8.78
C ARG A 287 -17.09 2.40 7.28
N TRP A 288 -17.08 1.14 6.82
CA TRP A 288 -17.00 0.83 5.39
C TRP A 288 -18.08 -0.16 4.97
N GLY A 289 -18.65 0.07 3.80
CA GLY A 289 -19.61 -0.82 3.19
C GLY A 289 -21.00 -0.77 3.82
N LYS A 290 -21.86 -1.62 3.29
CA LYS A 290 -23.24 -1.76 3.75
C LYS A 290 -23.32 -2.87 4.79
N ASP A 291 -23.97 -2.60 5.91
CA ASP A 291 -24.16 -3.57 6.98
C ASP A 291 -24.73 -4.88 6.43
N GLY A 292 -24.12 -6.00 6.82
CA GLY A 292 -24.46 -7.34 6.33
C GLY A 292 -23.84 -7.73 4.99
N GLU A 293 -23.26 -6.78 4.25
CA GLU A 293 -22.62 -7.02 2.95
C GLU A 293 -21.14 -6.61 2.93
N ASN A 294 -20.62 -6.11 4.02
CA ASN A 294 -19.28 -5.53 4.13
C ASN A 294 -18.24 -6.46 4.73
N GLY A 295 -18.44 -7.76 4.63
CA GLY A 295 -17.46 -8.75 5.09
C GLY A 295 -16.15 -8.68 4.33
N GLY A 296 -15.12 -9.27 4.90
CA GLY A 296 -13.84 -9.51 4.24
C GLY A 296 -13.79 -10.92 3.66
N HIS A 297 -13.26 -11.04 2.46
CA HIS A 297 -13.12 -12.33 1.77
C HIS A 297 -11.71 -12.44 1.22
N ILE A 298 -10.91 -13.35 1.76
CA ILE A 298 -9.52 -13.46 1.34
C ILE A 298 -9.16 -14.88 0.94
N THR A 299 -8.41 -14.99 -0.16
CA THR A 299 -7.61 -16.16 -0.49
C THR A 299 -6.16 -15.87 -0.13
N LEU A 300 -5.63 -16.61 0.83
CA LEU A 300 -4.23 -16.54 1.26
C LEU A 300 -3.47 -17.74 0.71
N ARG A 301 -2.54 -17.47 -0.20
CA ARG A 301 -1.64 -18.48 -0.77
C ARG A 301 -0.26 -18.33 -0.15
N ALA A 302 0.21 -19.39 0.46
CA ALA A 302 1.54 -19.47 1.04
C ALA A 302 2.36 -20.50 0.28
N SER A 303 3.51 -20.11 -0.23
CA SER A 303 4.45 -20.97 -0.94
C SER A 303 5.84 -20.80 -0.32
N ASN A 304 6.42 -21.88 0.17
CA ASN A 304 7.68 -21.80 0.92
C ASN A 304 7.62 -20.70 2.00
N GLN A 305 6.53 -20.69 2.77
CA GLN A 305 6.22 -19.62 3.72
C GLN A 305 5.89 -20.19 5.08
N ALA A 306 6.60 -19.74 6.10
CA ALA A 306 6.24 -19.99 7.50
C ALA A 306 5.23 -18.94 7.96
N LEU A 307 4.11 -19.40 8.48
CA LEU A 307 3.06 -18.56 9.04
C LEU A 307 2.88 -18.88 10.53
N ASN A 308 2.80 -17.84 11.34
CA ASN A 308 2.50 -17.96 12.77
C ASN A 308 1.36 -17.03 13.12
N GLY A 309 0.38 -17.54 13.84
CA GLY A 309 -0.75 -16.75 14.31
C GLY A 309 -2.08 -17.33 13.89
N ASN A 310 -3.14 -16.70 14.38
CA ASN A 310 -4.50 -17.20 14.25
C ASN A 310 -5.23 -16.58 13.05
N ILE A 311 -6.16 -17.32 12.51
CA ILE A 311 -7.03 -16.87 11.42
C ILE A 311 -8.43 -16.72 11.96
N LEU A 312 -8.98 -15.51 11.86
CA LEU A 312 -10.28 -15.13 12.39
C LEU A 312 -11.17 -14.59 11.25
N ALA A 313 -12.46 -14.92 11.31
CA ALA A 313 -13.45 -14.35 10.41
C ALA A 313 -14.77 -14.16 11.14
N ASP A 314 -15.49 -13.11 10.84
CA ASP A 314 -16.84 -12.90 11.37
C ASP A 314 -17.91 -13.66 10.56
N THR A 315 -19.16 -13.53 10.95
CA THR A 315 -20.28 -14.34 10.41
C THR A 315 -20.61 -14.08 8.94
N ILE A 316 -20.04 -13.02 8.35
CA ILE A 316 -20.27 -12.66 6.94
C ILE A 316 -18.99 -12.72 6.11
N SER A 317 -17.90 -13.19 6.71
CA SER A 317 -16.57 -13.18 6.09
C SER A 317 -16.04 -14.59 5.82
N THR A 318 -15.14 -14.71 4.85
CA THR A 318 -14.59 -15.98 4.40
C THR A 318 -13.07 -15.91 4.25
N VAL A 319 -12.43 -17.06 4.49
CA VAL A 319 -10.98 -17.22 4.26
C VAL A 319 -10.75 -18.53 3.53
N ALA A 320 -9.98 -18.50 2.46
CA ALA A 320 -9.44 -19.69 1.83
C ALA A 320 -7.92 -19.68 2.02
N LEU A 321 -7.40 -20.68 2.73
CA LEU A 321 -5.96 -20.84 2.95
C LEU A 321 -5.45 -21.96 2.04
N ASP A 322 -4.43 -21.66 1.23
CA ASP A 322 -3.78 -22.62 0.35
C ASP A 322 -2.27 -22.60 0.62
N MET A 323 -1.74 -23.70 1.14
CA MET A 323 -0.35 -23.84 1.55
C MET A 323 0.35 -24.87 0.68
N THR A 324 1.43 -24.43 0.03
CA THR A 324 2.23 -25.27 -0.88
C THR A 324 3.72 -25.11 -0.62
N ASN A 325 4.52 -25.97 -1.25
CA ASN A 325 5.98 -25.87 -1.27
C ASN A 325 6.62 -25.76 0.12
N GLY A 326 6.27 -26.68 1.02
CA GLY A 326 6.87 -26.71 2.35
C GLY A 326 6.46 -25.58 3.27
N SER A 327 5.28 -25.01 3.07
CA SER A 327 4.75 -23.98 3.94
C SER A 327 4.28 -24.54 5.27
N SER A 328 4.25 -23.71 6.30
CA SER A 328 3.79 -24.09 7.63
C SER A 328 2.86 -23.04 8.24
N LEU A 329 1.89 -23.50 9.01
CA LEU A 329 1.10 -22.68 9.90
C LEU A 329 1.23 -23.20 11.32
N VAL A 330 1.63 -22.34 12.24
CA VAL A 330 1.52 -22.56 13.67
C VAL A 330 0.47 -21.59 14.19
N GLY A 331 -0.75 -22.08 14.43
CA GLY A 331 -1.88 -21.22 14.79
C GLY A 331 -3.19 -21.95 14.82
N ALA A 332 -4.21 -21.28 15.34
CA ALA A 332 -5.57 -21.77 15.36
C ALA A 332 -6.40 -21.08 14.27
N ILE A 333 -7.35 -21.80 13.71
CA ILE A 333 -8.24 -21.28 12.69
C ILE A 333 -9.68 -21.27 13.22
N ASN A 334 -10.29 -20.07 13.28
CA ASN A 334 -11.70 -19.91 13.60
C ASN A 334 -12.08 -20.53 14.95
N THR A 335 -11.29 -20.28 15.99
CA THR A 335 -11.48 -20.90 17.30
C THR A 335 -12.87 -20.61 17.90
N ASP A 336 -13.40 -19.41 17.67
CA ASP A 336 -14.73 -19.02 18.13
C ASP A 336 -15.87 -19.58 17.28
N ASN A 337 -15.53 -20.25 16.18
CA ASN A 337 -16.49 -20.85 15.24
C ASN A 337 -17.52 -19.85 14.70
N THR A 338 -17.09 -18.63 14.44
CA THR A 338 -17.95 -17.52 13.96
C THR A 338 -17.95 -17.37 12.45
N ALA A 339 -16.88 -17.78 11.76
CA ALA A 339 -16.70 -17.55 10.33
C ALA A 339 -17.87 -18.05 9.49
N LYS A 340 -18.22 -17.30 8.46
CA LYS A 340 -19.16 -17.79 7.46
C LYS A 340 -18.61 -19.03 6.78
N GLU A 341 -17.34 -19.00 6.36
CA GLU A 341 -16.70 -20.13 5.71
C GLU A 341 -15.18 -19.96 5.75
N ILE A 342 -14.50 -21.03 6.20
CA ILE A 342 -13.03 -21.12 6.05
C ILE A 342 -12.71 -22.46 5.42
N THR A 343 -11.94 -22.44 4.33
CA THR A 343 -11.44 -23.62 3.66
C THR A 343 -9.92 -23.68 3.74
N VAL A 344 -9.36 -24.88 3.86
CA VAL A 344 -7.91 -25.09 3.99
C VAL A 344 -7.46 -26.15 2.99
N LYS A 345 -6.41 -25.84 2.26
CA LYS A 345 -5.68 -26.75 1.39
C LYS A 345 -4.23 -26.87 1.83
N LEU A 346 -3.73 -28.08 1.95
CA LEU A 346 -2.34 -28.37 2.28
C LEU A 346 -1.72 -29.26 1.23
N SER A 347 -0.57 -28.86 0.69
CA SER A 347 0.28 -29.76 -0.06
C SER A 347 0.85 -30.84 0.86
N LYS A 348 1.37 -31.91 0.27
CA LYS A 348 1.92 -33.03 1.04
C LYS A 348 3.07 -32.63 1.96
N ASP A 349 3.87 -31.67 1.56
CA ASP A 349 5.03 -31.17 2.30
C ASP A 349 4.74 -29.95 3.18
N SER A 350 3.50 -29.50 3.24
CA SER A 350 3.09 -28.40 4.12
C SER A 350 2.55 -28.91 5.44
N THR A 351 2.70 -28.13 6.51
CA THR A 351 2.34 -28.55 7.86
C THR A 351 1.43 -27.53 8.55
N TRP A 352 0.56 -28.04 9.41
CA TRP A 352 -0.27 -27.21 10.28
C TRP A 352 -0.17 -27.73 11.71
N THR A 353 0.32 -26.89 12.62
CA THR A 353 0.35 -27.15 14.05
C THR A 353 -0.70 -26.28 14.74
N LEU A 354 -1.69 -26.89 15.36
CA LEU A 354 -2.75 -26.18 16.06
C LEU A 354 -2.25 -25.59 17.38
N THR A 355 -2.68 -24.37 17.65
CA THR A 355 -2.45 -23.69 18.94
C THR A 355 -3.76 -23.44 19.69
N GLY A 356 -4.87 -23.90 19.15
CA GLY A 356 -6.20 -23.83 19.74
C GLY A 356 -7.17 -24.67 18.91
N ASP A 357 -8.36 -24.91 19.46
CA ASP A 357 -9.42 -25.58 18.74
C ASP A 357 -9.73 -24.85 17.44
N SER A 358 -9.92 -25.60 16.37
CA SER A 358 -10.05 -25.04 15.03
C SER A 358 -11.25 -25.63 14.31
N TYR A 359 -11.98 -24.79 13.59
CA TYR A 359 -13.21 -25.14 12.88
C TYR A 359 -13.11 -24.67 11.44
N VAL A 360 -13.21 -25.60 10.49
CA VAL A 360 -13.15 -25.31 9.06
C VAL A 360 -14.31 -25.98 8.34
N LYS A 361 -14.76 -25.38 7.26
CA LYS A 361 -15.80 -25.96 6.43
C LYS A 361 -15.27 -27.18 5.67
N SER A 362 -14.10 -27.04 5.05
CA SER A 362 -13.46 -28.12 4.31
C SER A 362 -11.94 -28.10 4.52
N LEU A 363 -11.38 -29.29 4.44
CA LEU A 363 -9.93 -29.51 4.51
C LEU A 363 -9.53 -30.45 3.38
N THR A 364 -8.71 -29.97 2.46
CA THR A 364 -8.11 -30.76 1.40
C THR A 364 -6.64 -30.94 1.73
N ASN A 365 -6.24 -32.12 2.13
CA ASN A 365 -4.87 -32.44 2.51
C ASN A 365 -4.29 -33.47 1.55
N GLU A 366 -3.24 -33.08 0.82
CA GLU A 366 -2.55 -33.99 -0.11
C GLU A 366 -1.77 -35.08 0.62
N ASP A 367 -1.42 -34.88 1.88
CA ASP A 367 -0.90 -35.95 2.75
C ASP A 367 -2.08 -36.78 3.26
N THR A 368 -2.32 -37.91 2.63
CA THR A 368 -3.43 -38.80 2.99
C THR A 368 -3.27 -39.46 4.35
N THR A 369 -2.06 -39.48 4.91
CA THR A 369 -1.82 -39.99 6.28
C THR A 369 -2.28 -39.01 7.36
N GLY A 370 -2.39 -37.71 7.02
CA GLY A 370 -2.70 -36.67 7.98
C GLY A 370 -1.59 -36.34 8.96
N GLU A 371 -0.41 -36.93 8.80
CA GLU A 371 0.73 -36.72 9.73
C GLU A 371 1.27 -35.27 9.69
N ASN A 372 1.02 -34.56 8.61
CA ASN A 372 1.42 -33.16 8.48
C ASN A 372 0.53 -32.18 9.26
N ILE A 373 -0.53 -32.67 9.91
CA ILE A 373 -1.39 -31.88 10.81
C ILE A 373 -1.11 -32.35 12.24
N HIS A 374 -0.55 -31.43 13.05
CA HIS A 374 -0.22 -31.68 14.45
C HIS A 374 -1.31 -31.07 15.32
N LEU A 375 -2.19 -31.89 15.89
CA LEU A 375 -3.31 -31.42 16.70
C LEU A 375 -2.88 -30.78 18.02
N ASN A 376 -1.75 -31.21 18.56
CA ASN A 376 -1.12 -30.62 19.75
C ASN A 376 -2.09 -30.54 20.95
N GLY A 377 -2.97 -31.53 21.11
CA GLY A 377 -3.97 -31.59 22.18
C GLY A 377 -5.25 -30.82 21.91
N TYR A 378 -5.36 -30.15 20.80
CA TYR A 378 -6.56 -29.44 20.38
C TYR A 378 -7.41 -30.27 19.42
N LYS A 379 -8.64 -29.83 19.18
CA LYS A 379 -9.51 -30.48 18.21
C LYS A 379 -9.60 -29.70 16.91
N LEU A 380 -9.71 -30.44 15.82
CA LEU A 380 -9.96 -29.92 14.49
C LEU A 380 -11.31 -30.48 14.03
N VAL A 381 -12.26 -29.59 13.78
CA VAL A 381 -13.60 -29.96 13.30
C VAL A 381 -13.74 -29.53 11.85
N VAL A 382 -14.05 -30.48 10.99
CA VAL A 382 -14.28 -30.25 9.56
C VAL A 382 -15.75 -30.51 9.27
N ALA A 383 -16.50 -29.47 8.87
CA ALA A 383 -17.94 -29.56 8.75
C ALA A 383 -18.41 -30.42 7.55
N ASP A 384 -17.65 -30.40 6.44
CA ASP A 384 -18.01 -31.14 5.21
C ASP A 384 -17.38 -32.53 5.16
N LYS A 385 -17.41 -33.23 6.28
CA LYS A 385 -16.98 -34.64 6.34
C LYS A 385 -18.14 -35.60 6.16
#